data_0c5c09e21450bf6e10623387f472d605
#
_entry.id   0c5c09e21450bf6e10623387f472d605
#
_cell.length_a   1.000
_cell.length_b   1.000
_cell.length_c   1.000
_cell.angle_alpha   90.00
_cell.angle_beta   90.00
_cell.angle_gamma   90.00
#
_symmetry.space_group_name_H-M   'P 1'
#
loop_
_entity.id
_entity.type
_entity.pdbx_description
1 polymer ?
#
loop_
_entity_poly.entity_id
_entity_poly.type
_entity_poly.pdbx_seq_one_letter_code
_entity_poly.pdbx_strand_id
1 'polypeptide(L)'
;MERKRITNYCSKESYCILIPVYYECENAPSWRNVFTGTKNECEKAFKNYPEYLKATNDENRANRQNKMQEYLFLLSINKKKQAEQIRMQYNL
;
A
#
# COMPACT_ATOMS: atom_id res chain seq x y z
N MET A 1 17.22 -6.58 -1.91
CA MET A 1 16.06 -5.72 -2.21
C MET A 1 14.83 -6.59 -2.38
N GLU A 2 13.73 -6.23 -1.73
CA GLU A 2 12.50 -7.00 -1.84
C GLU A 2 11.84 -6.81 -3.21
N ARG A 3 11.02 -7.79 -3.59
CA ARG A 3 10.39 -7.83 -4.91
C ARG A 3 8.88 -7.95 -4.78
N LYS A 4 8.16 -7.64 -5.87
CA LYS A 4 6.71 -7.81 -5.94
C LYS A 4 6.31 -9.23 -5.55
N ARG A 5 5.11 -9.35 -4.96
CA ARG A 5 4.58 -10.66 -4.56
C ARG A 5 3.06 -10.68 -4.67
N ILE A 6 2.52 -11.89 -4.75
CA ILE A 6 1.08 -12.12 -4.65
C ILE A 6 0.80 -12.61 -3.23
N THR A 7 -0.19 -12.00 -2.58
CA THR A 7 -0.58 -12.38 -1.23
C THR A 7 -2.11 -12.45 -1.10
N ASN A 8 -2.57 -13.17 -0.09
CA ASN A 8 -3.99 -13.24 0.21
C ASN A 8 -4.50 -11.90 0.75
N TYR A 9 -5.69 -11.49 0.33
CA TYR A 9 -6.26 -10.19 0.70
C TYR A 9 -7.70 -10.35 1.18
N CYS A 10 -7.98 -9.95 2.40
CA CYS A 10 -9.29 -9.91 3.06
C CYS A 10 -10.02 -11.26 3.20
N SER A 11 -10.03 -12.11 2.19
CA SER A 11 -10.69 -13.42 2.22
C SER A 11 -9.84 -14.48 1.54
N LYS A 12 -10.20 -15.77 1.75
CA LYS A 12 -9.45 -16.90 1.18
C LYS A 12 -9.42 -16.93 -0.34
N GLU A 13 -10.41 -16.31 -0.98
CA GLU A 13 -10.55 -16.33 -2.44
C GLU A 13 -10.02 -15.06 -3.11
N SER A 14 -9.71 -14.03 -2.33
CA SER A 14 -9.18 -12.78 -2.83
C SER A 14 -7.67 -12.71 -2.66
N TYR A 15 -6.98 -12.30 -3.70
CA TYR A 15 -5.54 -12.11 -3.71
C TYR A 15 -5.22 -10.72 -4.23
N CYS A 16 -4.05 -10.22 -3.88
CA CYS A 16 -3.59 -8.95 -4.41
C CYS A 16 -2.11 -9.04 -4.77
N ILE A 17 -1.69 -8.13 -5.68
CA ILE A 17 -0.29 -7.97 -6.04
C ILE A 17 0.25 -6.79 -5.23
N LEU A 18 1.31 -7.03 -4.47
CA LEU A 18 2.00 -6.02 -3.69
C LEU A 18 3.35 -5.72 -4.34
N ILE A 19 3.63 -4.45 -4.55
CA ILE A 19 4.92 -3.98 -5.07
C ILE A 19 5.61 -3.15 -3.99
N PRO A 20 6.87 -3.46 -3.65
CA PRO A 20 7.61 -2.64 -2.69
C PRO A 20 8.03 -1.32 -3.33
N VAL A 21 7.78 -0.22 -2.63
CA VAL A 21 8.15 1.12 -3.05
C VAL A 21 9.29 1.60 -2.14
N TYR A 22 10.45 1.85 -2.71
CA TYR A 22 11.64 2.30 -1.99
C TYR A 22 11.75 3.81 -2.07
N TYR A 23 11.74 4.46 -0.90
CA TYR A 23 11.95 5.90 -0.77
C TYR A 23 13.38 6.18 -0.32
N GLU A 24 13.93 7.32 -0.72
CA GLU A 24 15.35 7.65 -0.54
C GLU A 24 15.86 7.61 0.89
N CYS A 25 15.02 7.99 1.86
CA CYS A 25 15.41 8.02 3.29
C CYS A 25 14.81 6.89 4.12
N GLU A 26 14.18 5.91 3.52
CA GLU A 26 13.57 4.80 4.26
C GLU A 26 14.40 3.54 4.14
N ASN A 27 14.61 2.85 5.28
CA ASN A 27 15.38 1.60 5.31
C ASN A 27 14.55 0.40 4.87
N ALA A 28 13.21 0.51 4.91
CA ALA A 28 12.30 -0.55 4.53
C ALA A 28 11.31 -0.04 3.49
N PRO A 29 10.87 -0.88 2.54
CA PRO A 29 9.94 -0.45 1.52
C PRO A 29 8.53 -0.27 2.07
N SER A 30 7.78 0.64 1.45
CA SER A 30 6.33 0.73 1.62
C SER A 30 5.69 -0.14 0.55
N TRP A 31 4.72 -0.98 0.93
CA TRP A 31 4.07 -1.87 -0.01
C TRP A 31 2.82 -1.23 -0.61
N ARG A 32 2.70 -1.30 -1.93
CA ARG A 32 1.55 -0.77 -2.67
C ARG A 32 0.75 -1.92 -3.28
N ASN A 33 -0.55 -1.96 -3.00
CA ASN A 33 -1.48 -2.86 -3.67
C ASN A 33 -1.85 -2.28 -5.03
N VAL A 34 -1.45 -2.96 -6.11
CA VAL A 34 -1.69 -2.49 -7.49
C VAL A 34 -2.77 -3.26 -8.22
N PHE A 35 -3.19 -4.41 -7.69
CA PHE A 35 -4.20 -5.24 -8.31
C PHE A 35 -4.83 -6.17 -7.27
N THR A 36 -6.15 -6.34 -7.34
CA THR A 36 -6.91 -7.26 -6.49
C THR A 36 -7.81 -8.13 -7.35
N GLY A 37 -7.81 -9.43 -7.12
CA GLY A 37 -8.62 -10.37 -7.87
C GLY A 37 -8.41 -11.79 -7.38
N THR A 38 -8.82 -12.78 -8.20
CA THR A 38 -8.56 -14.18 -7.90
C THR A 38 -7.09 -14.51 -8.07
N LYS A 39 -6.66 -15.67 -7.55
CA LYS A 39 -5.28 -16.12 -7.69
C LYS A 39 -4.85 -16.19 -9.15
N ASN A 40 -5.69 -16.75 -10.01
CA ASN A 40 -5.42 -16.84 -11.45
C ASN A 40 -5.29 -15.46 -12.11
N GLU A 41 -6.17 -14.54 -11.76
CA GLU A 41 -6.11 -13.16 -12.27
C GLU A 41 -4.84 -12.46 -11.83
N CYS A 42 -4.45 -12.61 -10.56
CA CYS A 42 -3.20 -12.05 -10.05
C CYS A 42 -1.98 -12.66 -10.76
N GLU A 43 -1.96 -13.96 -10.98
CA GLU A 43 -0.87 -14.63 -11.70
C GLU A 43 -0.73 -14.12 -13.14
N LYS A 44 -1.85 -13.90 -13.82
CA LYS A 44 -1.84 -13.36 -15.18
C LYS A 44 -1.37 -11.92 -15.25
N ALA A 45 -1.81 -11.10 -14.28
CA ALA A 45 -1.45 -9.68 -14.24
C ALA A 45 -0.03 -9.45 -13.69
N PHE A 46 0.51 -10.38 -12.91
CA PHE A 46 1.75 -10.22 -12.16
C PHE A 46 2.94 -9.79 -13.02
N LYS A 47 3.10 -10.40 -14.17
CA LYS A 47 4.23 -10.11 -15.08
C LYS A 47 4.13 -8.74 -15.75
N ASN A 48 2.98 -8.06 -15.69
CA ASN A 48 2.82 -6.72 -16.26
C ASN A 48 3.33 -5.61 -15.33
N TYR A 49 3.67 -5.93 -14.09
CA TYR A 49 4.10 -4.97 -13.08
C TYR A 49 5.60 -5.05 -12.83
N PRO A 50 6.26 -3.93 -12.50
CA PRO A 50 7.69 -3.94 -12.15
C PRO A 50 7.92 -4.67 -10.82
N GLU A 51 9.13 -5.19 -10.65
CA GLU A 51 9.51 -5.92 -9.43
C GLU A 51 9.52 -5.03 -8.18
N TYR A 52 9.87 -3.75 -8.36
CA TYR A 52 9.89 -2.76 -7.30
C TYR A 52 9.74 -1.37 -7.90
N LEU A 53 9.42 -0.39 -7.05
CA LEU A 53 9.33 1.01 -7.46
C LEU A 53 10.28 1.84 -6.61
N LYS A 54 10.83 2.89 -7.20
CA LYS A 54 11.61 3.91 -6.49
C LYS A 54 10.84 5.23 -6.53
N ALA A 55 10.75 5.90 -5.39
CA ALA A 55 10.05 7.16 -5.25
C ALA A 55 10.92 8.19 -4.52
N THR A 56 10.62 9.45 -4.71
CA THR A 56 11.35 10.52 -4.03
C THR A 56 10.80 10.75 -2.63
N ASN A 57 11.63 11.32 -1.76
CA ASN A 57 11.19 11.69 -0.41
C ASN A 57 10.12 12.76 -0.41
N ASP A 58 10.13 13.65 -1.42
CA ASP A 58 9.13 14.72 -1.51
C ASP A 58 7.74 14.14 -1.75
N GLU A 59 7.61 13.12 -2.64
CA GLU A 59 6.35 12.42 -2.85
C GLU A 59 5.89 11.70 -1.58
N ASN A 60 6.81 11.02 -0.89
CA ASN A 60 6.49 10.34 0.35
C ASN A 60 5.99 11.32 1.41
N ARG A 61 6.67 12.45 1.56
CA ARG A 61 6.31 13.49 2.53
C ARG A 61 4.93 14.07 2.24
N ALA A 62 4.65 14.39 0.98
CA ALA A 62 3.36 14.92 0.56
C ALA A 62 2.23 13.91 0.80
N ASN A 63 2.45 12.65 0.44
CA ASN A 63 1.46 11.59 0.64
C ASN A 63 1.17 11.36 2.13
N ARG A 64 2.20 11.36 2.97
CA ARG A 64 2.03 11.19 4.42
C ARG A 64 1.25 12.35 5.04
N GLN A 65 1.54 13.59 4.64
CA GLN A 65 0.81 14.74 5.13
C GLN A 65 -0.67 14.70 4.74
N ASN A 66 -0.97 14.37 3.50
CA ASN A 66 -2.36 14.26 3.03
C ASN A 66 -3.11 13.16 3.78
N LYS A 67 -2.47 12.02 4.01
CA LYS A 67 -3.10 10.89 4.72
C LYS A 67 -3.22 11.16 6.21
N MET A 68 -2.29 11.91 6.80
CA MET A 68 -2.41 12.33 8.20
C MET A 68 -3.62 13.23 8.39
N GLN A 69 -3.88 14.18 7.48
CA GLN A 69 -5.04 15.04 7.54
C GLN A 69 -6.35 14.25 7.38
N GLU A 70 -6.38 13.29 6.45
CA GLU A 70 -7.52 12.40 6.27
C GLU A 70 -7.78 11.57 7.54
N TYR A 71 -6.74 11.03 8.13
CA TYR A 71 -6.82 10.28 9.39
C TYR A 71 -7.44 11.13 10.51
N LEU A 72 -6.94 12.36 10.71
CA LEU A 72 -7.45 13.27 11.73
C LEU A 72 -8.89 13.64 11.47
N PHE A 73 -9.27 13.88 10.22
CA PHE A 73 -10.64 14.18 9.84
C PHE A 73 -11.58 13.01 10.20
N LEU A 74 -11.19 11.78 9.85
CA LEU A 74 -12.00 10.60 10.15
C LEU A 74 -12.17 10.39 11.65
N LEU A 75 -11.16 10.68 12.46
CA LEU A 75 -11.28 10.64 13.91
C LEU A 75 -12.28 11.68 14.42
N SER A 76 -12.30 12.88 13.84
CA SER A 76 -13.19 13.95 14.27
C SER A 76 -14.67 13.65 14.03
N ILE A 77 -14.98 12.80 13.04
CA ILE A 77 -16.34 12.38 12.71
C ILE A 77 -16.69 10.98 13.24
N ASN A 78 -15.87 10.45 14.17
CA ASN A 78 -16.07 9.14 14.82
C ASN A 78 -16.00 7.92 13.90
N LYS A 79 -15.32 8.02 12.77
CA LYS A 79 -15.07 6.89 11.87
C LYS A 79 -13.74 6.21 12.19
N LYS A 80 -13.63 5.67 13.40
CA LYS A 80 -12.38 5.10 13.94
C LYS A 80 -11.83 3.94 13.11
N LYS A 81 -12.70 3.07 12.58
CA LYS A 81 -12.25 1.92 11.78
C LYS A 81 -11.55 2.35 10.50
N GLN A 82 -12.11 3.33 9.78
CA GLN A 82 -11.50 3.85 8.57
C GLN A 82 -10.20 4.58 8.87
N ALA A 83 -10.18 5.37 9.96
CA ALA A 83 -8.98 6.05 10.41
C ALA A 83 -7.85 5.06 10.74
N GLU A 84 -8.15 3.97 11.44
CA GLU A 84 -7.18 2.93 11.75
C GLU A 84 -6.61 2.25 10.50
N GLN A 85 -7.44 1.99 9.51
CA GLN A 85 -6.98 1.41 8.24
C GLN A 85 -5.95 2.31 7.57
N ILE A 86 -6.20 3.62 7.54
CA ILE A 86 -5.25 4.60 6.98
C ILE A 86 -3.97 4.64 7.81
N ARG A 87 -4.09 4.66 9.13
CA ARG A 87 -2.94 4.68 10.03
C ARG A 87 -2.04 3.46 9.81
N MET A 88 -2.62 2.27 9.71
CA MET A 88 -1.87 1.04 9.49
C MET A 88 -1.24 0.99 8.10
N GLN A 89 -1.98 1.42 7.09
CA GLN A 89 -1.52 1.39 5.71
C GLN A 89 -0.32 2.32 5.46
N TYR A 90 -0.29 3.48 6.13
CA TYR A 90 0.75 4.50 5.92
C TYR A 90 1.69 4.66 7.11
N ASN A 91 1.60 3.81 8.14
CA ASN A 91 2.43 3.87 9.35
C ASN A 91 2.41 5.24 10.04
N LEU A 92 1.23 5.79 10.20
CA LEU A 92 1.04 7.09 10.86
C LEU A 92 1.03 6.98 12.38
#